data_52a7c252be363a47ae97de16110638ed
#
_entry.id   52a7c252be363a47ae97de16110638ed
#
_cell.length_a   1.000
_cell.length_b   1.000
_cell.length_c   1.000
_cell.angle_alpha   90.00
_cell.angle_beta   90.00
_cell.angle_gamma   90.00
#
_symmetry.space_group_name_H-M   'P 1'
#
loop_
_entity.id
_entity.type
_entity.pdbx_description
1 polymer ?
#
loop_
_entity_poly.entity_id
_entity_poly.type
_entity_poly.pdbx_seq_one_letter_code
_entity_poly.pdbx_strand_id
1 'polypeptide(L)'
;MTDRPDSGVDRALLLTFDDRHVREWAAAAPLFSSYGARVTFFVCEPDRLDRDEVRLLRRLADDGHTIGCHGLRHERAPEFVAAHGASAYLDREVVPALDALRRLGFAARSFAYPCSARDEDTDRLLLTLFDRLRGGVPADRRADPRLADELHVPAGDVPARRVLPGCSVDSGRGSVAYGDDLSGVEAALRRSAGHGGVTTLYAHCVADAHEANHVTPARLEKLLATADGMSLPCVGFDDLP
;
A
#
# COMPACT_ATOMS: atom_id res chain seq x y z
N MET A 1 -21.78 19.20 -1.59
CA MET A 1 -22.03 17.77 -1.35
C MET A 1 -22.04 17.14 -2.72
N THR A 2 -20.90 16.68 -3.20
CA THR A 2 -20.80 15.95 -4.47
C THR A 2 -21.10 14.49 -4.15
N ASP A 3 -22.24 14.01 -4.65
CA ASP A 3 -22.60 12.60 -4.68
C ASP A 3 -21.44 11.82 -5.30
N ARG A 4 -20.66 11.09 -4.48
CA ARG A 4 -19.77 10.06 -5.01
C ARG A 4 -20.67 8.93 -5.50
N PRO A 5 -20.47 8.44 -6.73
CA PRO A 5 -21.10 7.18 -7.11
C PRO A 5 -20.68 6.14 -6.08
N ASP A 6 -21.65 5.40 -5.56
CA ASP A 6 -21.44 4.23 -4.73
C ASP A 6 -20.41 3.34 -5.45
N SER A 7 -19.17 3.38 -5.00
CA SER A 7 -18.12 2.56 -5.59
C SER A 7 -18.41 1.14 -5.12
N GLY A 8 -19.23 0.40 -5.85
CA GLY A 8 -19.70 -0.94 -5.51
C GLY A 8 -18.56 -1.97 -5.40
N VAL A 9 -17.50 -1.66 -4.65
CA VAL A 9 -16.40 -2.56 -4.36
C VAL A 9 -16.80 -3.42 -3.17
N ASP A 10 -17.59 -4.45 -3.44
CA ASP A 10 -18.00 -5.43 -2.42
C ASP A 10 -16.83 -6.32 -1.98
N ARG A 11 -15.81 -6.48 -2.81
CA ARG A 11 -14.63 -7.32 -2.54
C ARG A 11 -13.44 -6.87 -3.36
N ALA A 12 -12.24 -6.84 -2.78
CA ALA A 12 -11.01 -6.49 -3.50
C ALA A 12 -9.73 -6.99 -2.82
N LEU A 13 -8.71 -7.14 -3.65
CA LEU A 13 -7.31 -7.07 -3.24
C LEU A 13 -6.85 -5.60 -3.31
N LEU A 14 -6.24 -5.10 -2.24
CA LEU A 14 -5.52 -3.83 -2.21
C LEU A 14 -4.03 -4.16 -2.22
N LEU A 15 -3.40 -4.09 -3.38
CA LEU A 15 -1.96 -4.31 -3.51
C LEU A 15 -1.25 -2.97 -3.53
N THR A 16 -0.26 -2.79 -2.65
CA THR A 16 0.43 -1.52 -2.47
C THR A 16 1.95 -1.69 -2.55
N PHE A 17 2.65 -0.64 -2.90
CA PHE A 17 4.10 -0.61 -2.98
C PHE A 17 4.63 0.61 -2.23
N ASP A 18 5.65 0.41 -1.41
CA ASP A 18 6.21 1.42 -0.52
C ASP A 18 7.58 1.94 -1.00
N ASP A 19 8.00 3.07 -0.46
CA ASP A 19 9.27 3.74 -0.64
C ASP A 19 9.37 4.59 -1.92
N ARG A 20 10.46 4.44 -2.72
CA ARG A 20 10.74 5.26 -3.90
C ARG A 20 11.34 4.43 -5.04
N HIS A 21 10.73 3.32 -5.34
CA HIS A 21 11.17 2.41 -6.41
C HIS A 21 10.42 2.67 -7.74
N VAL A 22 10.28 3.96 -8.11
CA VAL A 22 9.40 4.40 -9.20
C VAL A 22 9.78 3.76 -10.55
N ARG A 23 11.07 3.55 -10.82
CA ARG A 23 11.54 2.96 -12.08
C ARG A 23 11.16 1.50 -12.19
N GLU A 24 11.33 0.75 -11.10
CA GLU A 24 10.98 -0.66 -11.00
C GLU A 24 9.46 -0.86 -11.02
N TRP A 25 8.71 0.02 -10.37
CA TRP A 25 7.24 0.02 -10.45
C TRP A 25 6.74 0.27 -11.87
N ALA A 26 7.32 1.25 -12.57
CA ALA A 26 6.96 1.55 -13.95
C ALA A 26 7.36 0.41 -14.91
N ALA A 27 8.46 -0.29 -14.65
CA ALA A 27 8.84 -1.48 -15.40
C ALA A 27 7.86 -2.64 -15.20
N ALA A 28 7.19 -2.72 -14.04
CA ALA A 28 6.17 -3.72 -13.74
C ALA A 28 4.76 -3.37 -14.27
N ALA A 29 4.54 -2.17 -14.80
CA ALA A 29 3.22 -1.72 -15.30
C ALA A 29 2.57 -2.68 -16.32
N PRO A 30 3.30 -3.31 -17.26
CA PRO A 30 2.70 -4.30 -18.15
C PRO A 30 2.11 -5.50 -17.41
N LEU A 31 2.70 -5.93 -16.29
CA LEU A 31 2.19 -7.01 -15.47
C LEU A 31 0.88 -6.60 -14.79
N PHE A 32 0.80 -5.40 -14.21
CA PHE A 32 -0.45 -4.90 -13.65
C PHE A 32 -1.56 -4.84 -14.70
N SER A 33 -1.25 -4.30 -15.88
CA SER A 33 -2.20 -4.19 -16.98
C SER A 33 -2.72 -5.54 -17.47
N SER A 34 -1.88 -6.59 -17.49
CA SER A 34 -2.29 -7.93 -17.96
C SER A 34 -3.36 -8.58 -17.07
N TYR A 35 -3.48 -8.14 -15.81
CA TYR A 35 -4.51 -8.57 -14.85
C TYR A 35 -5.57 -7.50 -14.59
N GLY A 36 -5.56 -6.37 -15.32
CA GLY A 36 -6.45 -5.24 -15.05
C GLY A 36 -6.30 -4.68 -13.63
N ALA A 37 -5.14 -4.90 -13.01
CA ALA A 37 -4.89 -4.51 -11.63
C ALA A 37 -4.58 -3.02 -11.51
N ARG A 38 -5.29 -2.33 -10.60
CA ARG A 38 -4.94 -0.99 -10.13
C ARG A 38 -4.35 -1.11 -8.74
N VAL A 39 -3.15 -0.60 -8.56
CA VAL A 39 -2.39 -0.70 -7.31
C VAL A 39 -2.17 0.68 -6.70
N THR A 40 -1.66 0.73 -5.47
CA THR A 40 -1.30 2.00 -4.82
C THR A 40 0.20 2.08 -4.61
N PHE A 41 0.81 3.19 -5.00
CA PHE A 41 2.20 3.50 -4.73
C PHE A 41 2.28 4.53 -3.60
N PHE A 42 2.75 4.12 -2.43
CA PHE A 42 2.99 5.00 -1.29
C PHE A 42 4.41 5.55 -1.38
N VAL A 43 4.52 6.80 -1.82
CA VAL A 43 5.81 7.44 -2.15
C VAL A 43 6.39 8.14 -0.94
N CYS A 44 7.60 7.77 -0.55
CA CYS A 44 8.42 8.55 0.38
C CYS A 44 9.43 9.44 -0.37
N GLU A 45 10.02 10.42 0.33
CA GLU A 45 10.97 11.38 -0.23
C GLU A 45 10.52 12.03 -1.56
N PRO A 46 9.24 12.47 -1.70
CA PRO A 46 8.73 12.98 -2.97
C PRO A 46 9.46 14.24 -3.46
N ASP A 47 10.13 14.96 -2.56
CA ASP A 47 10.97 16.13 -2.86
C ASP A 47 12.32 15.76 -3.51
N ARG A 48 12.68 14.47 -3.53
CA ARG A 48 13.93 13.95 -4.12
C ARG A 48 13.70 13.22 -5.45
N LEU A 49 12.47 13.14 -5.93
CA LEU A 49 12.18 12.54 -7.23
C LEU A 49 12.81 13.35 -8.35
N ASP A 50 13.53 12.68 -9.24
CA ASP A 50 14.04 13.31 -10.44
C ASP A 50 12.94 13.48 -11.51
N ARG A 51 13.27 14.18 -12.61
CA ARG A 51 12.31 14.47 -13.68
C ARG A 51 11.77 13.20 -14.36
N ASP A 52 12.60 12.17 -14.46
CA ASP A 52 12.21 10.91 -15.10
C ASP A 52 11.30 10.10 -14.17
N GLU A 53 11.61 10.03 -12.88
CA GLU A 53 10.76 9.41 -11.86
C GLU A 53 9.39 10.09 -11.80
N VAL A 54 9.35 11.43 -11.81
CA VAL A 54 8.07 12.18 -11.86
C VAL A 54 7.26 11.85 -13.11
N ARG A 55 7.90 11.76 -14.28
CA ARG A 55 7.23 11.38 -15.53
C ARG A 55 6.67 9.95 -15.47
N LEU A 56 7.45 9.00 -14.94
CA LEU A 56 7.01 7.62 -14.78
C LEU A 56 5.86 7.51 -13.79
N LEU A 57 5.93 8.20 -12.65
CA LEU A 57 4.87 8.20 -11.65
C LEU A 57 3.57 8.78 -12.19
N ARG A 58 3.64 9.83 -13.04
CA ARG A 58 2.46 10.36 -13.75
C ARG A 58 1.84 9.35 -14.69
N ARG A 59 2.65 8.61 -15.46
CA ARG A 59 2.13 7.53 -16.30
C ARG A 59 1.40 6.47 -15.47
N LEU A 60 1.97 6.04 -14.35
CA LEU A 60 1.30 5.11 -13.46
C LEU A 60 -0.04 5.66 -12.94
N ALA A 61 -0.11 6.95 -12.60
CA ALA A 61 -1.37 7.59 -12.22
C ALA A 61 -2.36 7.68 -13.39
N ASP A 62 -1.90 8.01 -14.61
CA ASP A 62 -2.72 8.05 -15.82
C ASP A 62 -3.25 6.65 -16.21
N ASP A 63 -2.50 5.59 -15.90
CA ASP A 63 -2.91 4.19 -16.06
C ASP A 63 -3.93 3.74 -14.98
N GLY A 64 -4.33 4.64 -14.07
CA GLY A 64 -5.36 4.42 -13.06
C GLY A 64 -4.85 3.91 -11.71
N HIS A 65 -3.55 3.92 -11.48
CA HIS A 65 -2.97 3.60 -10.17
C HIS A 65 -3.10 4.77 -9.19
N THR A 66 -3.25 4.46 -7.91
CA THR A 66 -3.29 5.47 -6.83
C THR A 66 -1.88 5.88 -6.41
N ILE A 67 -1.66 7.18 -6.18
CA ILE A 67 -0.44 7.70 -5.57
C ILE A 67 -0.77 8.17 -4.15
N GLY A 68 -0.22 7.48 -3.16
CA GLY A 68 -0.35 7.76 -1.74
C GLY A 68 0.92 8.36 -1.12
N CYS A 69 0.84 8.75 0.14
CA CYS A 69 1.95 9.34 0.90
C CYS A 69 2.62 8.31 1.81
N HIS A 70 3.97 8.31 1.87
CA HIS A 70 4.76 7.47 2.78
C HIS A 70 5.75 8.29 3.61
N GLY A 71 5.43 9.57 3.87
CA GLY A 71 6.28 10.49 4.61
C GLY A 71 7.37 11.15 3.77
N LEU A 72 8.08 12.11 4.39
CA LEU A 72 9.15 12.86 3.75
C LEU A 72 10.52 12.18 3.90
N ARG A 73 10.79 11.56 5.07
CA ARG A 73 12.10 10.96 5.42
C ARG A 73 11.96 9.56 6.00
N HIS A 74 10.78 8.96 5.84
CA HIS A 74 10.51 7.60 6.30
C HIS A 74 10.61 7.43 7.82
N GLU A 75 10.16 8.45 8.58
CA GLU A 75 10.23 8.44 10.03
C GLU A 75 9.15 7.54 10.66
N ARG A 76 9.51 6.84 11.73
CA ARG A 76 8.58 6.02 12.51
C ARG A 76 7.70 6.93 13.36
N ALA A 77 6.41 6.97 13.08
CA ALA A 77 5.49 7.96 13.64
C ALA A 77 5.46 7.99 15.18
N PRO A 78 5.27 6.85 15.90
CA PRO A 78 5.21 6.90 17.36
C PRO A 78 6.52 7.35 18.01
N GLU A 79 7.67 6.88 17.49
CA GLU A 79 8.98 7.24 18.01
C GLU A 79 9.30 8.71 17.77
N PHE A 80 8.94 9.23 16.57
CA PHE A 80 9.14 10.65 16.27
C PHE A 80 8.24 11.53 17.16
N VAL A 81 6.96 11.16 17.31
CA VAL A 81 6.00 11.90 18.14
C VAL A 81 6.44 11.88 19.61
N ALA A 82 6.91 10.76 20.11
CA ALA A 82 7.43 10.66 21.49
C ALA A 82 8.65 11.57 21.71
N ALA A 83 9.52 11.69 20.71
CA ALA A 83 10.74 12.49 20.84
C ALA A 83 10.53 14.00 20.59
N HIS A 84 9.60 14.38 19.69
CA HIS A 84 9.49 15.73 19.17
C HIS A 84 8.08 16.34 19.25
N GLY A 85 7.07 15.54 19.56
CA GLY A 85 5.67 15.96 19.60
C GLY A 85 4.93 15.83 18.27
N ALA A 86 3.60 15.73 18.37
CA ALA A 86 2.70 15.51 17.23
C ALA A 86 2.78 16.63 16.18
N SER A 87 2.81 17.90 16.61
CA SER A 87 2.93 19.04 15.70
C SER A 87 4.23 18.96 14.89
N ALA A 88 5.35 18.63 15.54
CA ALA A 88 6.62 18.49 14.84
C ALA A 88 6.62 17.35 13.81
N TYR A 89 5.90 16.25 14.07
CA TYR A 89 5.74 15.17 13.10
C TYR A 89 4.97 15.66 11.86
N LEU A 90 3.86 16.37 12.05
CA LEU A 90 3.12 16.96 10.94
C LEU A 90 3.97 17.97 10.16
N ASP A 91 4.64 18.90 10.86
CA ASP A 91 5.35 20.02 10.24
C ASP A 91 6.62 19.60 9.50
N ARG A 92 7.26 18.48 9.91
CA ARG A 92 8.57 18.08 9.38
C ARG A 92 8.52 16.85 8.49
N GLU A 93 7.51 15.98 8.66
CA GLU A 93 7.43 14.71 7.97
C GLU A 93 6.22 14.61 7.04
N VAL A 94 5.02 14.98 7.52
CA VAL A 94 3.78 14.68 6.79
C VAL A 94 3.39 15.80 5.83
N VAL A 95 3.24 17.05 6.33
CA VAL A 95 2.78 18.18 5.52
C VAL A 95 3.77 18.50 4.39
N PRO A 96 5.11 18.52 4.62
CA PRO A 96 6.04 18.74 3.53
C PRO A 96 6.02 17.64 2.46
N ALA A 97 5.76 16.38 2.83
CA ALA A 97 5.58 15.28 1.88
C ALA A 97 4.32 15.49 1.02
N LEU A 98 3.19 15.82 1.65
CA LEU A 98 1.94 16.16 0.94
C LEU A 98 2.11 17.34 0.00
N ASP A 99 2.78 18.39 0.44
CA ASP A 99 3.03 19.59 -0.39
C ASP A 99 3.97 19.27 -1.56
N ALA A 100 4.96 18.39 -1.36
CA ALA A 100 5.80 17.94 -2.46
C ALA A 100 4.99 17.14 -3.48
N LEU A 101 4.17 16.16 -3.06
CA LEU A 101 3.29 15.40 -3.94
C LEU A 101 2.30 16.31 -4.68
N ARG A 102 1.70 17.28 -3.99
CA ARG A 102 0.78 18.27 -4.60
C ARG A 102 1.46 19.13 -5.67
N ARG A 103 2.69 19.60 -5.43
CA ARG A 103 3.48 20.32 -6.45
C ARG A 103 3.80 19.48 -7.67
N LEU A 104 3.90 18.17 -7.52
CA LEU A 104 4.07 17.21 -8.61
C LEU A 104 2.76 16.84 -9.32
N GLY A 105 1.61 17.31 -8.83
CA GLY A 105 0.29 17.10 -9.41
C GLY A 105 -0.49 15.92 -8.80
N PHE A 106 -0.02 15.35 -7.68
CA PHE A 106 -0.68 14.24 -7.01
C PHE A 106 -1.46 14.69 -5.78
N ALA A 107 -2.72 14.29 -5.67
CA ALA A 107 -3.58 14.52 -4.52
C ALA A 107 -3.63 13.24 -3.65
N ALA A 108 -2.56 13.00 -2.87
CA ALA A 108 -2.49 11.83 -1.99
C ALA A 108 -3.55 11.93 -0.89
N ARG A 109 -4.48 10.98 -0.85
CA ARG A 109 -5.58 10.90 0.12
C ARG A 109 -5.40 9.77 1.13
N SER A 110 -4.42 8.91 0.90
CA SER A 110 -4.07 7.78 1.74
C SER A 110 -2.60 7.86 2.18
N PHE A 111 -2.32 7.26 3.34
CA PHE A 111 -0.98 7.22 3.94
C PHE A 111 -0.64 5.80 4.36
N ALA A 112 0.58 5.35 4.07
CA ALA A 112 1.15 4.14 4.64
C ALA A 112 2.19 4.50 5.70
N TYR A 113 2.15 3.81 6.84
CA TYR A 113 3.12 4.05 7.91
C TYR A 113 4.49 3.48 7.58
N PRO A 114 5.57 4.29 7.60
CA PRO A 114 6.94 3.80 7.56
C PRO A 114 7.18 2.71 8.60
N CYS A 115 7.81 1.61 8.18
CA CYS A 115 8.04 0.42 9.03
C CYS A 115 6.76 -0.16 9.68
N SER A 116 5.58 0.16 9.18
CA SER A 116 4.29 -0.16 9.82
C SER A 116 4.16 0.34 11.28
N ALA A 117 5.01 1.30 11.69
CA ALA A 117 5.06 1.83 13.05
C ALA A 117 3.90 2.81 13.28
N ARG A 118 2.93 2.38 14.07
CA ARG A 118 1.73 3.16 14.39
C ARG A 118 1.21 2.87 15.80
N ASP A 119 0.45 3.80 16.34
CA ASP A 119 -0.38 3.67 17.54
C ASP A 119 -1.70 4.45 17.36
N GLU A 120 -2.58 4.39 18.34
CA GLU A 120 -3.88 5.08 18.27
C GLU A 120 -3.74 6.61 18.22
N ASP A 121 -2.72 7.18 18.82
CA ASP A 121 -2.51 8.63 18.84
C ASP A 121 -2.06 9.12 17.46
N THR A 122 -1.13 8.42 16.83
CA THR A 122 -0.69 8.72 15.46
C THR A 122 -1.77 8.44 14.44
N ASP A 123 -2.65 7.43 14.65
CA ASP A 123 -3.82 7.21 13.79
C ASP A 123 -4.78 8.41 13.86
N ARG A 124 -5.18 8.84 15.06
CA ARG A 124 -6.05 10.01 15.23
C ARG A 124 -5.46 11.25 14.58
N LEU A 125 -4.14 11.44 14.73
CA LEU A 125 -3.41 12.56 14.14
C LEU A 125 -3.50 12.54 12.60
N LEU A 126 -3.12 11.43 11.98
CA LEU A 126 -3.05 11.33 10.51
C LEU A 126 -4.42 11.27 9.85
N LEU A 127 -5.44 10.73 10.52
CA LEU A 127 -6.81 10.72 10.03
C LEU A 127 -7.46 12.12 9.94
N THR A 128 -6.79 13.17 10.44
CA THR A 128 -7.18 14.57 10.20
C THR A 128 -6.78 15.05 8.80
N LEU A 129 -5.83 14.39 8.15
CA LEU A 129 -5.27 14.76 6.85
C LEU A 129 -5.57 13.75 5.74
N PHE A 130 -5.73 12.47 6.10
CA PHE A 130 -5.92 11.38 5.15
C PHE A 130 -7.28 10.71 5.34
N ASP A 131 -7.85 10.25 4.25
CA ASP A 131 -9.09 9.47 4.27
C ASP A 131 -8.85 8.07 4.85
N ARG A 132 -7.71 7.46 4.50
CA ARG A 132 -7.33 6.10 4.94
C ARG A 132 -5.85 5.98 5.24
N LEU A 133 -5.55 5.07 6.16
CA LEU A 133 -4.19 4.72 6.56
C LEU A 133 -3.95 3.22 6.32
N ARG A 134 -2.72 2.84 5.99
CA ARG A 134 -2.27 1.45 5.94
C ARG A 134 -1.22 1.23 7.03
N GLY A 135 -1.55 0.33 7.96
CA GLY A 135 -0.61 -0.27 8.90
C GLY A 135 -0.03 -1.58 8.36
N GLY A 136 0.55 -2.39 9.23
CA GLY A 136 1.07 -3.69 8.88
C GLY A 136 0.89 -4.72 9.99
N VAL A 137 0.88 -5.98 9.60
CA VAL A 137 1.00 -7.13 10.49
C VAL A 137 2.40 -7.74 10.35
N PRO A 138 2.90 -8.48 11.37
CA PRO A 138 4.21 -9.11 11.28
C PRO A 138 4.34 -10.02 10.05
N ALA A 139 5.41 -9.83 9.26
CA ALA A 139 5.60 -10.53 7.98
C ALA A 139 5.96 -12.03 8.15
N ASP A 140 6.44 -12.44 9.32
CA ASP A 140 6.70 -13.84 9.67
C ASP A 140 5.43 -14.69 9.78
N ARG A 141 4.26 -14.04 9.84
CA ARG A 141 2.96 -14.70 9.92
C ARG A 141 2.34 -15.04 8.56
N ARG A 142 3.04 -14.77 7.45
CA ARG A 142 2.51 -14.98 6.07
C ARG A 142 2.01 -16.40 5.80
N ALA A 143 2.63 -17.39 6.44
CA ALA A 143 2.25 -18.80 6.35
C ALA A 143 1.18 -19.22 7.38
N ASP A 144 0.81 -18.37 8.34
CA ASP A 144 -0.19 -18.69 9.36
C ASP A 144 -1.62 -18.50 8.81
N PRO A 145 -2.45 -19.57 8.70
CA PRO A 145 -3.83 -19.41 8.23
C PRO A 145 -4.68 -18.43 9.06
N ARG A 146 -4.34 -18.21 10.35
CA ARG A 146 -5.03 -17.25 11.22
C ARG A 146 -4.76 -15.80 10.80
N LEU A 147 -3.75 -15.56 9.96
CA LEU A 147 -3.51 -14.26 9.36
C LEU A 147 -4.75 -13.73 8.60
N ALA A 148 -5.54 -14.65 8.04
CA ALA A 148 -6.79 -14.28 7.36
C ALA A 148 -7.78 -13.53 8.27
N ASP A 149 -7.80 -13.82 9.58
CA ASP A 149 -8.69 -13.12 10.53
C ASP A 149 -8.24 -11.68 10.80
N GLU A 150 -6.95 -11.38 10.63
CA GLU A 150 -6.38 -10.07 10.84
C GLU A 150 -6.35 -9.20 9.57
N LEU A 151 -6.07 -9.83 8.42
CA LEU A 151 -5.95 -9.13 7.14
C LEU A 151 -7.28 -8.85 6.47
N HIS A 152 -8.25 -9.74 6.62
CA HIS A 152 -9.54 -9.57 5.99
C HIS A 152 -10.38 -8.52 6.71
N VAL A 153 -10.83 -7.52 5.97
CA VAL A 153 -11.81 -6.53 6.43
C VAL A 153 -13.13 -6.80 5.73
N PRO A 154 -14.19 -7.21 6.45
CA PRO A 154 -15.50 -7.50 5.85
C PRO A 154 -16.08 -6.30 5.09
N ALA A 155 -16.84 -6.55 4.03
CA ALA A 155 -17.40 -5.50 3.17
C ALA A 155 -18.18 -4.43 3.97
N GLY A 156 -19.00 -4.86 4.93
CA GLY A 156 -19.76 -3.94 5.77
C GLY A 156 -18.92 -3.04 6.69
N ASP A 157 -17.68 -3.43 6.98
CA ASP A 157 -16.77 -2.67 7.84
C ASP A 157 -15.87 -1.70 7.04
N VAL A 158 -15.70 -1.92 5.74
CA VAL A 158 -14.78 -1.12 4.88
C VAL A 158 -15.05 0.38 4.93
N PRO A 159 -16.31 0.86 4.88
CA PRO A 159 -16.58 2.30 4.93
C PRO A 159 -16.13 2.96 6.23
N ALA A 160 -16.27 2.26 7.37
CA ALA A 160 -15.94 2.77 8.70
C ALA A 160 -14.46 2.53 9.07
N ARG A 161 -13.81 1.51 8.50
CA ARG A 161 -12.46 1.12 8.87
C ARG A 161 -11.41 1.92 8.10
N ARG A 162 -11.02 3.04 8.68
CA ARG A 162 -10.07 3.97 8.05
C ARG A 162 -8.60 3.56 8.20
N VAL A 163 -8.26 2.60 9.06
CA VAL A 163 -6.92 2.01 9.20
C VAL A 163 -6.97 0.56 8.79
N LEU A 164 -6.37 0.26 7.64
CA LEU A 164 -6.36 -1.09 7.08
C LEU A 164 -5.07 -1.83 7.45
N PRO A 165 -5.17 -3.09 7.91
CA PRO A 165 -3.99 -3.93 8.12
C PRO A 165 -3.41 -4.37 6.77
N GLY A 166 -2.08 -4.42 6.66
CA GLY A 166 -1.41 -4.93 5.46
C GLY A 166 -0.38 -6.00 5.81
N CYS A 167 -0.13 -6.93 4.91
CA CYS A 167 0.94 -7.93 5.05
C CYS A 167 1.95 -7.80 3.92
N SER A 168 3.26 -7.84 4.25
CA SER A 168 4.33 -7.83 3.25
C SER A 168 4.34 -9.13 2.46
N VAL A 169 4.50 -9.01 1.14
CA VAL A 169 4.70 -10.14 0.23
C VAL A 169 6.08 -10.13 -0.44
N ASP A 170 7.02 -9.36 0.10
CA ASP A 170 8.39 -9.33 -0.41
C ASP A 170 9.03 -10.71 -0.46
N SER A 171 9.88 -10.92 -1.45
CA SER A 171 10.65 -12.14 -1.69
C SER A 171 11.97 -12.16 -0.93
N GLY A 172 12.51 -10.99 -0.60
CA GLY A 172 13.78 -10.87 0.08
C GLY A 172 14.27 -9.44 0.26
N ARG A 173 15.50 -9.33 0.79
CA ARG A 173 16.25 -8.09 0.94
C ARG A 173 17.74 -8.37 0.83
N GLY A 174 18.44 -7.69 -0.07
CA GLY A 174 19.83 -8.01 -0.38
C GLY A 174 19.97 -9.49 -0.79
N SER A 175 20.88 -10.21 -0.14
CA SER A 175 21.08 -11.64 -0.31
C SER A 175 20.17 -12.53 0.56
N VAL A 176 19.31 -11.93 1.41
CA VAL A 176 18.44 -12.67 2.30
C VAL A 176 17.11 -12.94 1.61
N ALA A 177 16.84 -14.21 1.28
CA ALA A 177 15.56 -14.65 0.77
C ALA A 177 14.55 -14.82 1.90
N TYR A 178 13.31 -14.38 1.67
CA TYR A 178 12.18 -14.65 2.54
C TYR A 178 11.44 -15.91 2.06
N GLY A 179 10.80 -16.62 2.97
CA GLY A 179 10.07 -17.83 2.63
C GLY A 179 8.99 -17.63 1.56
N ASP A 180 8.75 -18.68 0.76
CA ASP A 180 7.78 -18.68 -0.34
C ASP A 180 6.37 -19.09 0.10
N ASP A 181 6.20 -19.55 1.34
CA ASP A 181 4.90 -19.93 1.88
C ASP A 181 4.05 -18.68 2.18
N LEU A 182 3.02 -18.51 1.38
CA LEU A 182 2.02 -17.44 1.49
C LEU A 182 0.63 -18.00 1.80
N SER A 183 0.53 -19.20 2.40
CA SER A 183 -0.75 -19.87 2.64
C SER A 183 -1.71 -19.03 3.50
N GLY A 184 -1.22 -18.28 4.47
CA GLY A 184 -2.03 -17.33 5.26
C GLY A 184 -2.54 -16.15 4.41
N VAL A 185 -1.72 -15.63 3.50
CA VAL A 185 -2.12 -14.59 2.53
C VAL A 185 -3.19 -15.14 1.60
N GLU A 186 -2.99 -16.32 1.02
CA GLU A 186 -3.96 -16.96 0.14
C GLU A 186 -5.29 -17.26 0.86
N ALA A 187 -5.25 -17.61 2.15
CA ALA A 187 -6.45 -17.80 2.96
C ALA A 187 -7.23 -16.48 3.11
N ALA A 188 -6.53 -15.34 3.31
CA ALA A 188 -7.16 -14.02 3.38
C ALA A 188 -7.81 -13.62 2.04
N LEU A 189 -7.11 -13.85 0.91
CA LEU A 189 -7.66 -13.60 -0.43
C LEU A 189 -8.92 -14.43 -0.68
N ARG A 190 -8.88 -15.74 -0.37
CA ARG A 190 -10.06 -16.62 -0.47
C ARG A 190 -11.24 -16.13 0.37
N ARG A 191 -10.97 -15.61 1.57
CA ARG A 191 -12.02 -15.05 2.44
C ARG A 191 -12.66 -13.83 1.80
N SER A 192 -11.86 -12.87 1.29
CA SER A 192 -12.38 -11.69 0.60
C SER A 192 -13.17 -12.06 -0.66
N ALA A 193 -12.69 -13.03 -1.44
CA ALA A 193 -13.38 -13.50 -2.63
C ALA A 193 -14.72 -14.18 -2.32
N GLY A 194 -14.77 -14.98 -1.25
CA GLY A 194 -15.95 -15.80 -0.92
C GLY A 194 -17.00 -15.08 -0.07
N HIS A 195 -16.60 -14.14 0.80
CA HIS A 195 -17.49 -13.50 1.76
C HIS A 195 -17.64 -11.98 1.54
N GLY A 196 -16.98 -11.42 0.53
CA GLY A 196 -16.87 -9.98 0.36
C GLY A 196 -15.88 -9.35 1.33
N GLY A 197 -15.52 -8.09 1.06
CA GLY A 197 -14.55 -7.33 1.85
C GLY A 197 -13.18 -7.24 1.18
N VAL A 198 -12.21 -6.72 1.90
CA VAL A 198 -10.89 -6.41 1.33
C VAL A 198 -9.74 -7.08 2.07
N THR A 199 -8.70 -7.43 1.33
CA THR A 199 -7.41 -7.87 1.86
C THR A 199 -6.32 -6.93 1.35
N THR A 200 -5.48 -6.40 2.24
CA THR A 200 -4.39 -5.50 1.87
C THR A 200 -3.04 -6.21 1.94
N LEU A 201 -2.30 -6.13 0.84
CA LEU A 201 -0.92 -6.62 0.73
C LEU A 201 0.02 -5.46 0.36
N TYR A 202 1.28 -5.56 0.79
CA TYR A 202 2.28 -4.59 0.38
C TYR A 202 3.61 -5.24 0.01
N ALA A 203 4.32 -4.60 -0.89
CA ALA A 203 5.70 -4.90 -1.27
C ALA A 203 6.48 -3.58 -1.43
N HIS A 204 7.73 -3.67 -1.86
CA HIS A 204 8.57 -2.50 -2.08
C HIS A 204 9.07 -2.45 -3.54
N CYS A 205 10.32 -2.79 -3.80
CA CYS A 205 10.87 -2.85 -5.15
C CYS A 205 10.32 -4.06 -5.92
N VAL A 206 10.08 -3.93 -7.22
CA VAL A 206 9.76 -5.08 -8.10
C VAL A 206 10.99 -5.45 -8.89
N ALA A 207 11.72 -6.48 -8.43
CA ALA A 207 12.96 -6.93 -9.04
C ALA A 207 13.27 -8.37 -8.65
N ASP A 208 14.08 -9.08 -9.45
CA ASP A 208 14.54 -10.43 -9.09
C ASP A 208 15.49 -10.42 -7.89
N ALA A 209 16.24 -9.33 -7.71
CA ALA A 209 17.07 -9.06 -6.54
C ALA A 209 17.25 -7.56 -6.35
N HIS A 210 17.29 -7.10 -5.10
CA HIS A 210 17.51 -5.69 -4.76
C HIS A 210 18.04 -5.56 -3.32
N GLU A 211 18.88 -4.55 -3.03
CA GLU A 211 19.41 -4.30 -1.68
C GLU A 211 18.32 -3.94 -0.66
N ALA A 212 17.26 -3.24 -1.09
CA ALA A 212 16.06 -3.03 -0.29
C ALA A 212 15.14 -4.26 -0.33
N ASN A 213 14.06 -4.21 0.44
CA ASN A 213 12.97 -5.18 0.32
C ASN A 213 12.43 -5.20 -1.11
N HIS A 214 12.20 -6.41 -1.65
CA HIS A 214 11.73 -6.56 -3.02
C HIS A 214 10.82 -7.77 -3.17
N VAL A 215 9.91 -7.67 -4.12
CA VAL A 215 9.09 -8.78 -4.60
C VAL A 215 9.57 -9.16 -6.01
N THR A 216 9.77 -10.45 -6.25
CA THR A 216 10.13 -10.88 -7.61
C THR A 216 8.92 -10.75 -8.55
N PRO A 217 9.15 -10.43 -9.85
CA PRO A 217 8.08 -10.42 -10.84
C PRO A 217 7.28 -11.73 -10.86
N ALA A 218 7.94 -12.87 -10.72
CA ALA A 218 7.29 -14.19 -10.69
C ALA A 218 6.35 -14.36 -9.46
N ARG A 219 6.77 -13.92 -8.27
CA ARG A 219 5.88 -13.93 -7.09
C ARG A 219 4.71 -12.99 -7.25
N LEU A 220 4.96 -11.79 -7.78
CA LEU A 220 3.92 -10.80 -8.03
C LEU A 220 2.88 -11.31 -9.03
N GLU A 221 3.34 -11.92 -10.14
CA GLU A 221 2.48 -12.56 -11.13
C GLU A 221 1.62 -13.67 -10.51
N LYS A 222 2.23 -14.55 -9.71
CA LYS A 222 1.51 -15.61 -9.00
C LYS A 222 0.41 -15.05 -8.10
N LEU A 223 0.67 -13.97 -7.37
CA LEU A 223 -0.33 -13.31 -6.51
C LEU A 223 -1.49 -12.73 -7.32
N LEU A 224 -1.19 -12.02 -8.41
CA LEU A 224 -2.21 -11.44 -9.30
C LEU A 224 -3.03 -12.54 -9.98
N ALA A 225 -2.39 -13.58 -10.50
CA ALA A 225 -3.08 -14.74 -11.09
C ALA A 225 -3.97 -15.46 -10.06
N THR A 226 -3.53 -15.55 -8.79
CA THR A 226 -4.32 -16.14 -7.71
C THR A 226 -5.58 -15.31 -7.44
N ALA A 227 -5.46 -13.98 -7.36
CA ALA A 227 -6.60 -13.09 -7.17
C ALA A 227 -7.57 -13.12 -8.36
N ASP A 228 -7.04 -13.08 -9.59
CA ASP A 228 -7.82 -13.17 -10.82
C ASP A 228 -8.59 -14.48 -10.91
N GLY A 229 -7.94 -15.62 -10.63
CA GLY A 229 -8.59 -16.94 -10.60
C GLY A 229 -9.70 -17.06 -9.55
N MET A 230 -9.71 -16.18 -8.52
CA MET A 230 -10.79 -16.06 -7.53
C MET A 230 -11.82 -14.98 -7.91
N SER A 231 -11.70 -14.34 -9.07
CA SER A 231 -12.50 -13.17 -9.45
C SER A 231 -12.48 -12.06 -8.39
N LEU A 232 -11.31 -11.84 -7.78
CA LEU A 232 -11.06 -10.81 -6.78
C LEU A 232 -10.33 -9.65 -7.45
N PRO A 233 -11.02 -8.54 -7.78
CA PRO A 233 -10.39 -7.41 -8.46
C PRO A 233 -9.30 -6.78 -7.59
N CYS A 234 -8.20 -6.35 -8.23
CA CYS A 234 -7.17 -5.56 -7.58
C CYS A 234 -7.46 -4.07 -7.84
N VAL A 235 -7.69 -3.30 -6.78
CA VAL A 235 -8.09 -1.88 -6.87
C VAL A 235 -7.19 -0.99 -6.01
N GLY A 236 -7.14 0.31 -6.32
CA GLY A 236 -6.41 1.30 -5.54
C GLY A 236 -7.09 1.65 -4.22
N PHE A 237 -6.33 2.19 -3.27
CA PHE A 237 -6.87 2.64 -1.97
C PHE A 237 -7.96 3.72 -2.12
N ASP A 238 -7.82 4.59 -3.12
CA ASP A 238 -8.77 5.69 -3.36
C ASP A 238 -10.06 5.23 -4.08
N ASP A 239 -10.11 3.97 -4.54
CA ASP A 239 -11.30 3.35 -5.11
C ASP A 239 -12.30 2.86 -4.04
N LEU A 240 -11.85 2.75 -2.79
CA LEU A 240 -12.72 2.34 -1.68
C LEU A 240 -13.73 3.43 -1.31
N PRO A 241 -14.94 3.03 -0.87
CA PRO A 241 -16.02 3.96 -0.50
C PRO A 241 -15.69 4.84 0.71
#